data_d6a25e97b06df02947abf04888a9fbeb
#
_entry.id   d6a25e97b06df02947abf04888a9fbeb
#
_cell.length_a   1.000
_cell.length_b   1.000
_cell.length_c   1.000
_cell.angle_alpha   90.00
_cell.angle_beta   90.00
_cell.angle_gamma   90.00
#
_symmetry.space_group_name_H-M   'P 1'
#
loop_
_entity.id
_entity.type
_entity.pdbx_description
1 polymer ?
#
loop_
_entity_poly.entity_id
_entity_poly.type
_entity_poly.pdbx_seq_one_letter_code
_entity_poly.pdbx_strand_id
1 'polypeptide(L)'
;IGYFTNLFPNDPPTFVVMEARAADCLYQGALAGDGQPRIVEGDLKTIMAGLACGEPNILSWDILRNHVSAFVSCPDWVSARGMRMLGVPVKGDPTVISGESGAVGMGLIAAIMETDEYKELREAIGLDRFSQVLMFSTEGNTDPMKFRKVLWDGEYPTV
;
A
#
# COMPACT_ATOMS: atom_id res chain seq x y z
N ILE A 1 0.70 -4.35 12.91
CA ILE A 1 1.61 -5.50 12.88
C ILE A 1 1.76 -6.03 14.29
N GLY A 2 2.36 -5.32 15.23
CA GLY A 2 2.59 -5.81 16.59
C GLY A 2 1.35 -6.43 17.28
N TYR A 3 0.17 -5.84 17.09
CA TYR A 3 -1.07 -6.41 17.62
C TYR A 3 -1.35 -7.82 17.07
N PHE A 4 -1.33 -7.98 15.75
CA PHE A 4 -1.65 -9.27 15.13
C PHE A 4 -0.56 -10.33 15.37
N THR A 5 0.70 -9.92 15.42
CA THR A 5 1.81 -10.84 15.78
C THR A 5 1.63 -11.38 17.21
N ASN A 6 1.19 -10.54 18.15
CA ASN A 6 0.91 -10.98 19.52
C ASN A 6 -0.39 -11.80 19.62
N LEU A 7 -1.40 -11.49 18.80
CA LEU A 7 -2.67 -12.22 18.79
C LEU A 7 -2.51 -13.63 18.18
N PHE A 8 -1.66 -13.77 17.19
CA PHE A 8 -1.39 -15.03 16.49
C PHE A 8 0.10 -15.41 16.54
N PRO A 9 0.64 -15.73 17.73
CA PRO A 9 2.08 -15.89 17.91
C PRO A 9 2.68 -17.10 17.15
N ASN A 10 1.87 -18.14 16.87
CA ASN A 10 2.31 -19.35 16.19
C ASN A 10 2.01 -19.35 14.68
N ASP A 11 1.13 -18.48 14.22
CA ASP A 11 0.70 -18.38 12.82
C ASP A 11 0.27 -16.93 12.51
N PRO A 12 1.22 -15.99 12.52
CA PRO A 12 0.91 -14.60 12.23
C PRO A 12 0.54 -14.40 10.75
N PRO A 13 -0.33 -13.43 10.45
CA PRO A 13 -0.63 -13.09 9.07
C PRO A 13 0.62 -12.65 8.31
N THR A 14 0.62 -12.85 6.99
CA THR A 14 1.61 -12.23 6.09
C THR A 14 1.38 -10.71 6.08
N PHE A 15 2.40 -9.94 6.44
CA PHE A 15 2.34 -8.49 6.44
C PHE A 15 3.02 -7.90 5.22
N VAL A 16 2.31 -7.02 4.53
CA VAL A 16 2.83 -6.25 3.40
C VAL A 16 2.72 -4.76 3.73
N VAL A 17 3.84 -4.05 3.67
CA VAL A 17 3.91 -2.60 3.86
C VAL A 17 3.99 -1.92 2.50
N MET A 18 3.16 -0.92 2.30
CA MET A 18 3.08 -0.15 1.06
C MET A 18 3.45 1.30 1.34
N GLU A 19 4.30 1.87 0.50
CA GLU A 19 4.71 3.26 0.58
C GLU A 19 4.54 3.96 -0.76
N ALA A 20 4.40 5.28 -0.71
CA ALA A 20 4.47 6.10 -1.91
C ALA A 20 5.90 6.08 -2.46
N ARG A 21 6.07 5.86 -3.77
CA ARG A 21 7.39 5.79 -4.43
C ARG A 21 8.27 7.03 -4.16
N ALA A 22 7.65 8.19 -4.01
CA ALA A 22 8.37 9.43 -3.71
C ALA A 22 8.86 9.52 -2.25
N ALA A 23 8.42 8.61 -1.36
CA ALA A 23 8.69 8.66 0.08
C ALA A 23 8.83 7.25 0.68
N ASP A 24 9.49 6.33 -0.03
CA ASP A 24 9.55 4.90 0.28
C ASP A 24 10.71 4.52 1.23
N CYS A 25 10.86 5.24 2.32
CA CYS A 25 11.99 5.12 3.25
C CYS A 25 12.11 3.72 3.90
N LEU A 26 11.00 3.05 4.17
CA LEU A 26 11.00 1.69 4.73
C LEU A 26 11.42 0.67 3.67
N TYR A 27 10.95 0.82 2.43
CA TYR A 27 11.36 0.01 1.29
C TYR A 27 12.88 0.13 1.05
N GLN A 28 13.42 1.35 1.07
CA GLN A 28 14.85 1.58 0.91
C GLN A 28 15.68 0.97 2.04
N GLY A 29 15.16 1.02 3.27
CA GLY A 29 15.77 0.34 4.41
C GLY A 29 15.80 -1.18 4.26
N ALA A 30 14.69 -1.78 3.80
CA ALA A 30 14.62 -3.21 3.53
C ALA A 30 15.52 -3.63 2.36
N LEU A 31 15.54 -2.86 1.28
CA LEU A 31 16.36 -3.11 0.10
C LEU A 31 17.86 -3.09 0.42
N ALA A 32 18.29 -2.22 1.33
CA ALA A 32 19.68 -2.14 1.75
C ALA A 32 20.19 -3.40 2.47
N GLY A 33 19.31 -4.16 3.13
CA GLY A 33 19.60 -5.46 3.72
C GLY A 33 20.52 -5.45 4.93
N ASP A 34 20.94 -4.28 5.43
CA ASP A 34 21.83 -4.13 6.59
C ASP A 34 21.09 -3.89 7.92
N GLY A 35 19.75 -3.89 7.87
CA GLY A 35 18.88 -3.67 9.02
C GLY A 35 18.80 -2.23 9.51
N GLN A 36 19.46 -1.28 8.83
CA GLN A 36 19.43 0.14 9.21
C GLN A 36 18.29 0.87 8.48
N PRO A 37 17.61 1.82 9.15
CA PRO A 37 16.61 2.66 8.51
C PRO A 37 17.28 3.58 7.46
N ARG A 38 16.50 3.98 6.47
CA ARG A 38 16.92 4.93 5.42
C ARG A 38 16.03 6.15 5.44
N ILE A 39 16.60 7.29 5.10
CA ILE A 39 15.88 8.54 4.88
C ILE A 39 15.80 8.77 3.37
N VAL A 40 14.62 9.15 2.90
CA VAL A 40 14.38 9.60 1.53
C VAL A 40 14.21 11.11 1.56
N GLU A 41 15.10 11.81 0.88
CA GLU A 41 15.07 13.27 0.77
C GLU A 41 14.45 13.70 -0.57
N GLY A 42 13.95 14.94 -0.62
CA GLY A 42 13.38 15.53 -1.81
C GLY A 42 12.04 16.21 -1.56
N ASP A 43 11.28 16.44 -2.61
CA ASP A 43 9.97 17.10 -2.52
C ASP A 43 8.84 16.16 -2.02
N LEU A 44 9.12 14.86 -1.92
CA LEU A 44 8.21 13.79 -1.50
C LEU A 44 6.83 13.87 -2.18
N LYS A 45 6.81 14.37 -3.41
CA LYS A 45 5.57 14.69 -4.11
C LYS A 45 4.82 13.44 -4.55
N THR A 46 3.67 13.21 -3.95
CA THR A 46 2.75 12.11 -4.25
C THR A 46 1.30 12.54 -4.00
N ILE A 47 0.34 11.86 -4.60
CA ILE A 47 -1.08 12.04 -4.24
C ILE A 47 -1.41 11.44 -2.87
N MET A 48 -0.63 10.47 -2.43
CA MET A 48 -0.79 9.78 -1.15
C MET A 48 -0.21 10.63 0.00
N ALA A 49 -0.85 11.77 0.27
CA ALA A 49 -0.35 12.76 1.24
C ALA A 49 -0.09 12.15 2.64
N GLY A 50 -0.91 11.22 3.09
CA GLY A 50 -0.73 10.51 4.35
C GLY A 50 0.46 9.54 4.37
N LEU A 51 1.05 9.24 3.21
CA LEU A 51 2.25 8.41 3.05
C LEU A 51 3.48 9.22 2.61
N ALA A 52 3.38 10.54 2.51
CA ALA A 52 4.48 11.42 2.10
C ALA A 52 5.44 11.67 3.29
N CYS A 53 6.07 10.62 3.80
CA CYS A 53 6.99 10.66 4.93
C CYS A 53 8.31 9.99 4.55
N GLY A 54 9.36 10.79 4.38
CA GLY A 54 10.69 10.30 3.99
C GLY A 54 11.55 9.80 5.14
N GLU A 55 11.10 9.94 6.41
CA GLU A 55 11.88 9.54 7.59
C GLU A 55 11.14 8.46 8.38
N PRO A 56 11.75 7.28 8.59
CA PRO A 56 11.13 6.20 9.32
C PRO A 56 11.16 6.45 10.83
N ASN A 57 10.07 6.07 11.52
CA ASN A 57 10.10 6.01 12.97
C ASN A 57 10.98 4.82 13.42
N ILE A 58 12.04 5.10 14.18
CA ILE A 58 13.06 4.12 14.59
C ILE A 58 12.45 2.96 15.39
N LEU A 59 11.52 3.25 16.31
CA LEU A 59 10.88 2.21 17.13
C LEU A 59 9.98 1.31 16.27
N SER A 60 9.27 1.90 15.32
CA SER A 60 8.44 1.13 14.37
C SER A 60 9.31 0.31 13.42
N TRP A 61 10.47 0.82 13.00
CA TRP A 61 11.38 0.12 12.10
C TRP A 61 11.82 -1.23 12.68
N ASP A 62 12.15 -1.29 13.96
CA ASP A 62 12.53 -2.53 14.63
C ASP A 62 11.42 -3.61 14.57
N ILE A 63 10.17 -3.20 14.68
CA ILE A 63 9.03 -4.11 14.52
C ILE A 63 8.86 -4.52 13.05
N LEU A 64 8.89 -3.54 12.14
CA LEU A 64 8.62 -3.75 10.72
C LEU A 64 9.66 -4.70 10.09
N ARG A 65 10.95 -4.42 10.25
CA ARG A 65 12.03 -5.22 9.66
C ARG A 65 12.05 -6.68 10.11
N ASN A 66 11.45 -7.00 11.27
CA ASN A 66 11.42 -8.35 11.82
C ASN A 66 10.15 -9.14 11.50
N HIS A 67 9.08 -8.45 11.09
CA HIS A 67 7.76 -9.09 10.92
C HIS A 67 7.12 -8.88 9.55
N VAL A 68 7.59 -7.93 8.76
CA VAL A 68 7.05 -7.66 7.42
C VAL A 68 7.62 -8.62 6.41
N SER A 69 6.75 -9.23 5.63
CA SER A 69 7.13 -10.19 4.58
C SER A 69 7.53 -9.50 3.28
N ALA A 70 6.95 -8.34 2.99
CA ALA A 70 7.29 -7.55 1.81
C ALA A 70 7.07 -6.05 2.04
N PHE A 71 8.02 -5.26 1.54
CA PHE A 71 7.91 -3.80 1.42
C PHE A 71 7.73 -3.45 -0.05
N VAL A 72 6.76 -2.63 -0.38
CA VAL A 72 6.42 -2.28 -1.76
C VAL A 72 6.37 -0.79 -1.96
N SER A 73 7.15 -0.31 -2.93
CA SER A 73 7.17 1.08 -3.39
C SER A 73 6.14 1.28 -4.49
N CYS A 74 5.06 2.00 -4.20
CA CYS A 74 3.91 2.16 -5.08
C CYS A 74 3.92 3.51 -5.80
N PRO A 75 3.81 3.54 -7.13
CA PRO A 75 3.55 4.76 -7.87
C PRO A 75 2.10 5.23 -7.66
N ASP A 76 1.85 6.51 -7.88
CA ASP A 76 0.55 7.16 -7.65
C ASP A 76 -0.62 6.50 -8.38
N TRP A 77 -0.40 5.93 -9.57
CA TRP A 77 -1.46 5.26 -10.31
C TRP A 77 -2.03 4.03 -9.59
N VAL A 78 -1.24 3.38 -8.72
CA VAL A 78 -1.71 2.25 -7.92
C VAL A 78 -2.78 2.71 -6.94
N SER A 79 -2.53 3.81 -6.23
CA SER A 79 -3.52 4.43 -5.35
C SER A 79 -4.77 4.86 -6.12
N ALA A 80 -4.59 5.58 -7.22
CA ALA A 80 -5.69 6.03 -8.07
C ALA A 80 -6.55 4.88 -8.61
N ARG A 81 -5.92 3.75 -8.96
CA ARG A 81 -6.63 2.53 -9.34
C ARG A 81 -7.48 1.99 -8.18
N GLY A 82 -6.90 1.92 -6.99
CA GLY A 82 -7.62 1.48 -5.79
C GLY A 82 -8.83 2.37 -5.47
N MET A 83 -8.68 3.69 -5.57
CA MET A 83 -9.78 4.65 -5.42
C MET A 83 -10.93 4.37 -6.40
N ARG A 84 -10.60 4.13 -7.68
CA ARG A 84 -11.62 3.78 -8.70
C ARG A 84 -12.32 2.47 -8.39
N MET A 85 -11.59 1.41 -8.03
CA MET A 85 -12.16 0.11 -7.72
C MET A 85 -13.09 0.15 -6.50
N LEU A 86 -12.70 0.88 -5.46
CA LEU A 86 -13.49 1.04 -4.24
C LEU A 86 -14.69 1.96 -4.44
N GLY A 87 -14.51 3.06 -5.20
CA GLY A 87 -15.55 4.06 -5.44
C GLY A 87 -16.59 3.66 -6.49
N VAL A 88 -16.21 2.78 -7.43
CA VAL A 88 -17.09 2.25 -8.50
C VAL A 88 -16.94 0.73 -8.59
N PRO A 89 -17.40 0.00 -7.57
CA PRO A 89 -17.23 -1.44 -7.48
C PRO A 89 -18.06 -2.19 -8.54
N VAL A 90 -17.71 -3.44 -8.78
CA VAL A 90 -18.52 -4.36 -9.59
C VAL A 90 -19.83 -4.69 -8.88
N LYS A 91 -20.82 -5.17 -9.65
CA LYS A 91 -22.14 -5.50 -9.12
C LYS A 91 -22.06 -6.53 -7.98
N GLY A 92 -22.56 -6.16 -6.84
CA GLY A 92 -22.62 -7.00 -5.64
C GLY A 92 -21.67 -6.56 -4.52
N ASP A 93 -20.65 -5.79 -4.84
CA ASP A 93 -19.72 -5.26 -3.85
C ASP A 93 -20.18 -3.91 -3.30
N PRO A 94 -19.90 -3.60 -2.04
CA PRO A 94 -20.22 -2.31 -1.46
C PRO A 94 -19.31 -1.21 -2.02
N THR A 95 -19.86 -0.01 -2.20
CA THR A 95 -19.04 1.18 -2.46
C THR A 95 -18.29 1.59 -1.21
N VAL A 96 -16.99 1.76 -1.32
CA VAL A 96 -16.13 2.25 -0.24
C VAL A 96 -15.49 3.55 -0.68
N ILE A 97 -15.73 4.62 0.05
CA ILE A 97 -15.09 5.92 -0.19
C ILE A 97 -13.76 5.94 0.59
N SER A 98 -12.68 5.76 -0.13
CA SER A 98 -11.32 5.81 0.39
C SER A 98 -10.51 6.86 -0.34
N GLY A 99 -9.80 7.68 0.40
CA GLY A 99 -8.85 8.65 -0.16
C GLY A 99 -7.56 7.98 -0.66
N GLU A 100 -6.65 8.81 -1.11
CA GLU A 100 -5.47 8.38 -1.87
C GLU A 100 -4.56 7.43 -1.07
N SER A 101 -4.27 7.79 0.18
CA SER A 101 -3.39 6.95 1.02
C SER A 101 -4.08 5.66 1.47
N GLY A 102 -5.40 5.71 1.71
CA GLY A 102 -6.18 4.57 2.16
C GLY A 102 -6.46 3.54 1.06
N ALA A 103 -6.49 3.95 -0.20
CA ALA A 103 -6.87 3.11 -1.33
C ALA A 103 -5.72 2.32 -1.96
N VAL A 104 -4.46 2.64 -1.65
CA VAL A 104 -3.28 2.04 -2.28
C VAL A 104 -3.25 0.51 -2.16
N GLY A 105 -3.71 -0.04 -1.04
CA GLY A 105 -3.75 -1.49 -0.82
C GLY A 105 -4.62 -2.21 -1.83
N MET A 106 -5.81 -1.67 -2.14
CA MET A 106 -6.70 -2.27 -3.14
C MET A 106 -6.10 -2.23 -4.54
N GLY A 107 -5.48 -1.11 -4.91
CA GLY A 107 -4.80 -0.98 -6.19
C GLY A 107 -3.60 -1.92 -6.33
N LEU A 108 -2.82 -2.09 -5.26
CA LEU A 108 -1.68 -3.01 -5.25
C LEU A 108 -2.12 -4.46 -5.42
N ILE A 109 -3.14 -4.92 -4.67
CA ILE A 109 -3.65 -6.28 -4.80
C ILE A 109 -4.14 -6.54 -6.22
N ALA A 110 -4.89 -5.61 -6.80
CA ALA A 110 -5.34 -5.75 -8.18
C ALA A 110 -4.16 -5.86 -9.16
N ALA A 111 -3.13 -5.02 -9.01
CA ALA A 111 -1.93 -5.08 -9.84
C ALA A 111 -1.22 -6.44 -9.70
N ILE A 112 -0.99 -6.91 -8.48
CA ILE A 112 -0.32 -8.20 -8.21
C ILE A 112 -1.11 -9.38 -8.77
N MET A 113 -2.45 -9.36 -8.68
CA MET A 113 -3.28 -10.48 -9.11
C MET A 113 -3.50 -10.53 -10.62
N GLU A 114 -3.46 -9.39 -11.32
CA GLU A 114 -3.79 -9.29 -12.74
C GLU A 114 -2.57 -9.26 -13.66
N THR A 115 -1.37 -8.99 -13.12
CA THR A 115 -0.17 -8.79 -13.95
C THR A 115 0.86 -9.87 -13.66
N ASP A 116 1.33 -10.56 -14.70
CA ASP A 116 2.37 -11.58 -14.58
C ASP A 116 3.72 -11.03 -14.14
N GLU A 117 3.97 -9.74 -14.36
CA GLU A 117 5.17 -9.04 -13.88
C GLU A 117 5.36 -9.19 -12.36
N TYR A 118 4.26 -9.27 -11.59
CA TYR A 118 4.32 -9.40 -10.14
C TYR A 118 4.15 -10.84 -9.63
N LYS A 119 4.32 -11.82 -10.51
CA LYS A 119 4.16 -13.24 -10.15
C LYS A 119 5.07 -13.65 -8.99
N GLU A 120 6.34 -13.24 -9.03
CA GLU A 120 7.30 -13.58 -7.97
C GLU A 120 6.88 -12.97 -6.62
N LEU A 121 6.44 -11.72 -6.60
CA LEU A 121 5.92 -11.09 -5.38
C LEU A 121 4.67 -11.81 -4.88
N ARG A 122 3.73 -12.14 -5.78
CA ARG A 122 2.50 -12.87 -5.45
C ARG A 122 2.80 -14.22 -4.79
N GLU A 123 3.75 -14.97 -5.35
CA GLU A 123 4.19 -16.25 -4.80
C GLU A 123 4.92 -16.09 -3.46
N ALA A 124 5.79 -15.08 -3.34
CA ALA A 124 6.56 -14.82 -2.12
C ALA A 124 5.68 -14.47 -0.91
N ILE A 125 4.57 -13.75 -1.13
CA ILE A 125 3.62 -13.39 -0.06
C ILE A 125 2.48 -14.41 0.10
N GLY A 126 2.44 -15.45 -0.72
CA GLY A 126 1.42 -16.49 -0.68
C GLY A 126 0.02 -16.00 -1.08
N LEU A 127 -0.06 -14.96 -1.93
CA LEU A 127 -1.34 -14.39 -2.33
C LEU A 127 -1.97 -15.18 -3.48
N ASP A 128 -3.18 -15.70 -3.26
CA ASP A 128 -3.96 -16.44 -4.24
C ASP A 128 -5.45 -16.06 -4.20
N ARG A 129 -6.26 -16.73 -5.04
CA ARG A 129 -7.70 -16.48 -5.11
C ARG A 129 -8.50 -16.87 -3.84
N PHE A 130 -7.91 -17.58 -2.92
CA PHE A 130 -8.53 -17.99 -1.66
C PHE A 130 -8.06 -17.15 -0.48
N SER A 131 -7.06 -16.30 -0.69
CA SER A 131 -6.50 -15.45 0.35
C SER A 131 -7.54 -14.48 0.89
N GLN A 132 -7.59 -14.34 2.21
CA GLN A 132 -8.37 -13.31 2.89
C GLN A 132 -7.44 -12.15 3.23
N VAL A 133 -7.76 -10.97 2.71
CA VAL A 133 -6.91 -9.80 2.84
C VAL A 133 -7.59 -8.74 3.70
N LEU A 134 -6.90 -8.31 4.76
CA LEU A 134 -7.32 -7.19 5.60
C LEU A 134 -6.56 -5.94 5.19
N MET A 135 -7.28 -4.89 4.87
CA MET A 135 -6.74 -3.55 4.58
C MET A 135 -7.38 -2.51 5.49
N PHE A 136 -6.62 -1.46 5.79
CA PHE A 136 -7.10 -0.34 6.57
C PHE A 136 -7.25 0.89 5.66
N SER A 137 -8.47 1.31 5.40
CA SER A 137 -8.75 2.60 4.78
C SER A 137 -8.63 3.67 5.84
N THR A 138 -7.51 4.35 5.87
CA THR A 138 -7.16 5.31 6.94
C THR A 138 -7.69 6.71 6.70
N GLU A 139 -8.25 6.96 5.51
CA GLU A 139 -8.84 8.25 5.16
C GLU A 139 -10.04 8.07 4.23
N GLY A 140 -11.00 9.01 4.32
CA GLY A 140 -12.13 9.12 3.41
C GLY A 140 -11.85 10.13 2.29
N ASN A 141 -12.94 10.73 1.74
CA ASN A 141 -12.85 11.79 0.74
C ASN A 141 -12.52 13.14 1.40
N THR A 142 -11.26 13.31 1.78
CA THR A 142 -10.75 14.53 2.43
C THR A 142 -10.45 15.64 1.43
N ASP A 143 -10.19 15.29 0.16
CA ASP A 143 -10.08 16.22 -0.98
C ASP A 143 -11.09 15.84 -2.08
N PRO A 144 -12.33 16.36 -2.01
CA PRO A 144 -13.36 16.03 -3.00
C PRO A 144 -13.02 16.41 -4.43
N MET A 145 -12.20 17.43 -4.63
CA MET A 145 -11.77 17.85 -5.96
C MET A 145 -10.79 16.84 -6.57
N LYS A 146 -9.80 16.41 -5.79
CA LYS A 146 -8.85 15.38 -6.20
C LYS A 146 -9.56 14.05 -6.41
N PHE A 147 -10.40 13.65 -5.48
CA PHE A 147 -11.20 12.42 -5.58
C PHE A 147 -11.99 12.39 -6.89
N ARG A 148 -12.69 13.49 -7.24
CA ARG A 148 -13.41 13.59 -8.51
C ARG A 148 -12.48 13.45 -9.71
N LYS A 149 -11.35 14.14 -9.72
CA LYS A 149 -10.38 14.08 -10.83
C LYS A 149 -9.87 12.67 -11.06
N VAL A 150 -9.61 11.93 -10.00
CA VAL A 150 -9.17 10.53 -10.11
C VAL A 150 -10.29 9.64 -10.65
N LEU A 151 -11.51 9.74 -10.10
CA LEU A 151 -12.60 8.84 -10.47
C LEU A 151 -13.24 9.18 -11.83
N TRP A 152 -13.46 10.46 -12.10
CA TRP A 152 -14.24 10.93 -13.26
C TRP A 152 -13.38 11.41 -14.41
N ASP A 153 -12.32 12.16 -14.10
CA ASP A 153 -11.49 12.77 -15.14
C ASP A 153 -10.30 11.85 -15.52
N GLY A 154 -10.12 10.71 -14.82
CA GLY A 154 -9.12 9.70 -15.13
C GLY A 154 -7.68 10.11 -14.82
N GLU A 155 -7.47 11.06 -13.91
CA GLU A 155 -6.10 11.38 -13.46
C GLU A 155 -5.39 10.13 -12.94
N TYR A 156 -4.08 10.04 -13.18
CA TYR A 156 -3.24 8.89 -12.83
C TYR A 156 -3.76 7.56 -13.42
N PRO A 157 -3.81 7.45 -14.76
CA PRO A 157 -4.24 6.23 -15.41
C PRO A 157 -3.32 5.05 -15.08
N THR A 158 -3.85 3.85 -15.15
CA THR A 158 -3.04 2.62 -15.03
C THR A 158 -2.09 2.53 -16.24
N VAL A 159 -0.84 2.25 -16.00
CA VAL A 159 0.23 2.09 -17.02
C VAL A 159 0.54 0.63 -17.19
#